data_e078a993b42db756ba467a9c3b82de22
#
_entry.id   e078a993b42db756ba467a9c3b82de22
#
_cell.length_a   1.000
_cell.length_b   1.000
_cell.length_c   1.000
_cell.angle_alpha   90.00
_cell.angle_beta   90.00
_cell.angle_gamma   90.00
#
_symmetry.space_group_name_H-M   'P 1'
#
loop_
_entity.id
_entity.type
_entity.pdbx_description
1 polymer ?
#
loop_
_entity_poly.entity_id
_entity_poly.type
_entity_poly.pdbx_seq_one_letter_code
_entity_poly.pdbx_strand_id
1 'polypeptide(L)'
;MNKPTILLTGGTGFLGSNLLETLIGQGYSVVLLKRSTSKLWRIDHLIKHIKSYDIDKVPLNKAFEEQKIDIVIHTACEYGHGDKLIQQIVESNILFGIKVLDACLKYNTKTFFNTDTLLPSNLNAYTLSKKHFVEWLKIKSNKVQVVNLKIELMYGIKDDSTKFIPWVISQLKKNAPEIKLTTGEQKRDFIYVEDV
;
A
#
# COMPACT_ATOMS: atom_id res chain seq x y z
N MET A 1 19.47 20.69 3.28
CA MET A 1 18.96 19.78 4.32
C MET A 1 18.82 18.39 3.72
N ASN A 2 19.25 17.35 4.44
CA ASN A 2 19.05 15.98 3.94
C ASN A 2 17.54 15.66 3.94
N LYS A 3 17.07 15.01 2.86
CA LYS A 3 15.68 14.54 2.78
C LYS A 3 15.41 13.47 3.84
N PRO A 4 14.18 13.36 4.36
CA PRO A 4 13.82 12.32 5.32
C PRO A 4 13.95 10.92 4.71
N THR A 5 14.31 9.95 5.53
CA THR A 5 14.29 8.54 5.14
C THR A 5 12.89 7.97 5.32
N ILE A 6 12.37 7.34 4.27
CA ILE A 6 11.02 6.81 4.20
C ILE A 6 11.05 5.29 4.24
N LEU A 7 10.34 4.68 5.18
CA LEU A 7 10.06 3.25 5.15
C LEU A 7 8.73 3.03 4.43
N LEU A 8 8.77 2.23 3.37
CA LEU A 8 7.61 1.87 2.57
C LEU A 8 7.24 0.40 2.78
N THR A 9 5.99 0.14 3.13
CA THR A 9 5.40 -1.20 3.07
C THR A 9 4.51 -1.32 1.84
N GLY A 10 4.35 -2.52 1.30
CA GLY A 10 3.53 -2.72 0.10
C GLY A 10 4.12 -2.16 -1.20
N GLY A 11 5.41 -1.78 -1.20
CA GLY A 11 6.09 -1.18 -2.36
C GLY A 11 6.19 -2.09 -3.59
N THR A 12 5.79 -3.35 -3.50
CA THR A 12 5.65 -4.27 -4.65
C THR A 12 4.24 -4.30 -5.24
N GLY A 13 3.27 -3.67 -4.58
CA GLY A 13 1.89 -3.51 -5.03
C GLY A 13 1.74 -2.37 -6.04
N PHE A 14 0.51 -2.15 -6.52
CA PHE A 14 0.23 -1.13 -7.53
C PHE A 14 0.57 0.29 -7.04
N LEU A 15 -0.07 0.78 -5.97
CA LEU A 15 0.21 2.10 -5.42
C LEU A 15 1.67 2.20 -4.93
N GLY A 16 2.12 1.22 -4.14
CA GLY A 16 3.44 1.27 -3.52
C GLY A 16 4.58 1.29 -4.55
N SER A 17 4.46 0.62 -5.70
CA SER A 17 5.50 0.64 -6.74
C SER A 17 5.58 1.99 -7.46
N ASN A 18 4.45 2.65 -7.71
CA ASN A 18 4.43 4.01 -8.27
C ASN A 18 5.01 5.03 -7.28
N LEU A 19 4.61 4.94 -5.99
CA LEU A 19 5.21 5.78 -4.93
C LEU A 19 6.73 5.57 -4.82
N LEU A 20 7.19 4.32 -4.86
CA LEU A 20 8.61 4.00 -4.77
C LEU A 20 9.40 4.67 -5.90
N GLU A 21 8.91 4.57 -7.14
CA GLU A 21 9.52 5.18 -8.32
C GLU A 21 9.59 6.71 -8.20
N THR A 22 8.48 7.33 -7.81
CA THR A 22 8.39 8.78 -7.61
C THR A 22 9.32 9.27 -6.49
N LEU A 23 9.33 8.60 -5.34
CA LEU A 23 10.16 8.97 -4.20
C LEU A 23 11.66 8.89 -4.52
N ILE A 24 12.08 7.81 -5.21
CA ILE A 24 13.47 7.67 -5.66
C ILE A 24 13.82 8.74 -6.69
N GLY A 25 12.95 8.96 -7.68
CA GLY A 25 13.14 10.01 -8.70
C GLY A 25 13.26 11.41 -8.10
N GLN A 26 12.59 11.66 -6.99
CA GLN A 26 12.71 12.88 -6.21
C GLN A 26 13.91 12.88 -5.26
N GLY A 27 14.72 11.82 -5.21
CA GLY A 27 15.94 11.74 -4.39
C GLY A 27 15.70 11.49 -2.90
N TYR A 28 14.58 10.87 -2.51
CA TYR A 28 14.38 10.37 -1.15
C TYR A 28 15.15 9.06 -0.92
N SER A 29 15.62 8.86 0.31
CA SER A 29 16.10 7.55 0.76
C SER A 29 14.91 6.68 1.12
N VAL A 30 14.74 5.55 0.42
CA VAL A 30 13.61 4.64 0.66
C VAL A 30 14.10 3.29 1.17
N VAL A 31 13.49 2.83 2.25
CA VAL A 31 13.67 1.51 2.84
C VAL A 31 12.41 0.70 2.59
N LEU A 32 12.54 -0.44 1.92
CA LEU A 32 11.41 -1.28 1.55
C LEU A 32 11.26 -2.47 2.49
N LEU A 33 10.08 -2.67 3.09
CA LEU A 33 9.71 -3.93 3.70
C LEU A 33 8.95 -4.80 2.67
N LYS A 34 9.43 -6.01 2.45
CA LYS A 34 8.82 -6.98 1.55
C LYS A 34 8.76 -8.37 2.18
N ARG A 35 7.94 -9.25 1.64
CA ARG A 35 7.93 -10.68 1.97
C ARG A 35 8.76 -11.48 0.95
N SER A 36 9.19 -12.67 1.31
CA SER A 36 9.87 -13.60 0.40
C SER A 36 9.03 -13.91 -0.84
N THR A 37 7.70 -13.93 -0.68
CA THR A 37 6.71 -14.19 -1.74
C THR A 37 6.33 -12.96 -2.57
N SER A 38 6.89 -11.78 -2.27
CA SER A 38 6.56 -10.56 -3.00
C SER A 38 6.97 -10.64 -4.46
N LYS A 39 6.03 -10.34 -5.36
CA LYS A 39 6.31 -10.29 -6.81
C LYS A 39 7.02 -8.98 -7.13
N LEU A 40 8.24 -9.04 -7.65
CA LEU A 40 9.11 -7.87 -7.85
C LEU A 40 8.98 -7.21 -9.22
N TRP A 41 8.21 -7.76 -10.16
CA TRP A 41 8.18 -7.33 -11.56
C TRP A 41 7.86 -5.84 -11.76
N ARG A 42 7.17 -5.19 -10.80
CA ARG A 42 6.89 -3.74 -10.87
C ARG A 42 8.09 -2.88 -10.52
N ILE A 43 9.04 -3.43 -9.74
CA ILE A 43 10.15 -2.71 -9.14
C ILE A 43 11.51 -3.37 -9.36
N ASP A 44 11.62 -4.36 -10.28
CA ASP A 44 12.84 -5.12 -10.53
C ASP A 44 14.02 -4.22 -10.91
N HIS A 45 13.76 -3.16 -11.67
CA HIS A 45 14.75 -2.14 -12.06
C HIS A 45 15.20 -1.25 -10.89
N LEU A 46 14.44 -1.18 -9.79
CA LEU A 46 14.73 -0.33 -8.62
C LEU A 46 15.33 -1.11 -7.45
N ILE A 47 15.05 -2.40 -7.33
CA ILE A 47 15.34 -3.17 -6.11
C ILE A 47 16.84 -3.19 -5.76
N LYS A 48 17.73 -3.08 -6.73
CA LYS A 48 19.18 -3.04 -6.52
C LYS A 48 19.68 -1.69 -5.99
N HIS A 49 18.86 -0.64 -6.10
CA HIS A 49 19.21 0.73 -5.73
C HIS A 49 18.61 1.16 -4.40
N ILE A 50 17.84 0.29 -3.74
CA ILE A 50 17.17 0.58 -2.48
C ILE A 50 17.55 -0.43 -1.40
N LYS A 51 17.51 0.01 -0.15
CA LYS A 51 17.61 -0.88 1.00
C LYS A 51 16.30 -1.65 1.12
N SER A 52 16.35 -2.97 1.17
CA SER A 52 15.14 -3.78 1.34
C SER A 52 15.35 -4.86 2.41
N TYR A 53 14.29 -5.12 3.19
CA TYR A 53 14.26 -6.15 4.23
C TYR A 53 13.15 -7.14 3.94
N ASP A 54 13.52 -8.41 3.93
CA ASP A 54 12.60 -9.52 3.81
C ASP A 54 12.11 -9.93 5.20
N ILE A 55 10.89 -9.52 5.56
CA ILE A 55 10.32 -9.70 6.89
C ILE A 55 9.97 -11.16 7.23
N ASP A 56 10.03 -12.08 6.26
CA ASP A 56 9.92 -13.51 6.52
C ASP A 56 11.26 -14.12 6.94
N LYS A 57 12.38 -13.41 6.70
CA LYS A 57 13.75 -13.86 6.98
C LYS A 57 14.40 -13.14 8.14
N VAL A 58 14.03 -11.87 8.37
CA VAL A 58 14.60 -11.05 9.43
C VAL A 58 13.50 -10.33 10.21
N PRO A 59 13.71 -10.06 11.51
CA PRO A 59 12.75 -9.29 12.29
C PRO A 59 12.51 -7.91 11.66
N LEU A 60 11.25 -7.45 11.66
CA LEU A 60 10.86 -6.14 11.15
C LEU A 60 11.68 -4.99 11.75
N ASN A 61 11.97 -5.08 13.04
CA ASN A 61 12.75 -4.07 13.79
C ASN A 61 14.15 -3.83 13.21
N LYS A 62 14.75 -4.83 12.54
CA LYS A 62 16.08 -4.69 11.92
C LYS A 62 16.15 -3.51 10.96
N ALA A 63 15.05 -3.22 10.22
CA ALA A 63 15.00 -2.06 9.34
C ALA A 63 15.14 -0.74 10.10
N PHE A 64 14.55 -0.63 11.28
CA PHE A 64 14.61 0.55 12.14
C PHE A 64 15.91 0.63 12.96
N GLU A 65 16.53 -0.50 13.25
CA GLU A 65 17.81 -0.57 13.94
C GLU A 65 18.98 -0.13 13.05
N GLU A 66 18.93 -0.53 11.78
CA GLU A 66 19.99 -0.22 10.82
C GLU A 66 19.78 1.11 10.09
N GLN A 67 18.54 1.62 10.06
CA GLN A 67 18.17 2.84 9.33
C GLN A 67 17.38 3.78 10.24
N LYS A 68 17.76 5.06 10.26
CA LYS A 68 16.94 6.09 10.89
C LYS A 68 15.72 6.37 10.02
N ILE A 69 14.56 5.89 10.43
CA ILE A 69 13.31 6.08 9.70
C ILE A 69 12.59 7.33 10.22
N ASP A 70 12.42 8.32 9.37
CA ASP A 70 11.71 9.56 9.70
C ASP A 70 10.21 9.47 9.41
N ILE A 71 9.84 8.76 8.34
CA ILE A 71 8.47 8.65 7.84
C ILE A 71 8.19 7.19 7.50
N VAL A 72 7.00 6.70 7.83
CA VAL A 72 6.46 5.44 7.32
C VAL A 72 5.31 5.73 6.35
N ILE A 73 5.32 5.07 5.18
CA ILE A 73 4.19 5.01 4.25
C ILE A 73 3.70 3.56 4.18
N HIS A 74 2.50 3.32 4.73
CA HIS A 74 1.92 1.99 4.85
C HIS A 74 0.86 1.76 3.78
N THR A 75 1.26 1.06 2.69
CA THR A 75 0.35 0.69 1.59
C THR A 75 0.10 -0.82 1.49
N ALA A 76 0.75 -1.61 2.36
CA ALA A 76 0.54 -3.05 2.36
C ALA A 76 -0.89 -3.40 2.77
N CYS A 77 -1.56 -4.22 1.97
CA CYS A 77 -2.87 -4.75 2.30
C CYS A 77 -3.16 -6.07 1.56
N GLU A 78 -4.10 -6.84 2.10
CA GLU A 78 -4.72 -8.01 1.49
C GLU A 78 -6.19 -7.70 1.19
N TYR A 79 -6.59 -7.80 -0.06
CA TYR A 79 -7.96 -7.48 -0.50
C TYR A 79 -8.97 -8.61 -0.21
N GLY A 80 -8.49 -9.81 0.09
CA GLY A 80 -9.35 -10.96 0.35
C GLY A 80 -9.98 -11.57 -0.91
N HIS A 81 -9.34 -11.43 -2.08
CA HIS A 81 -9.81 -12.06 -3.31
C HIS A 81 -9.57 -13.58 -3.28
N GLY A 82 -10.50 -14.33 -3.89
CA GLY A 82 -10.49 -15.79 -3.88
C GLY A 82 -10.83 -16.37 -2.51
N ASP A 83 -10.28 -17.55 -2.22
CA ASP A 83 -10.56 -18.30 -0.98
C ASP A 83 -9.68 -17.87 0.21
N LYS A 84 -9.41 -16.57 0.33
CA LYS A 84 -8.62 -16.04 1.44
C LYS A 84 -9.35 -16.17 2.77
N LEU A 85 -8.67 -16.75 3.75
CA LEU A 85 -9.18 -16.84 5.12
C LEU A 85 -9.22 -15.46 5.77
N ILE A 86 -10.23 -15.20 6.60
CA ILE A 86 -10.35 -13.97 7.40
C ILE A 86 -9.08 -13.73 8.23
N GLN A 87 -8.49 -14.78 8.79
CA GLN A 87 -7.24 -14.71 9.54
C GLN A 87 -6.12 -14.06 8.70
N GLN A 88 -5.95 -14.44 7.45
CA GLN A 88 -4.91 -13.90 6.58
C GLN A 88 -5.11 -12.40 6.29
N ILE A 89 -6.38 -11.98 6.19
CA ILE A 89 -6.74 -10.56 6.03
C ILE A 89 -6.40 -9.79 7.30
N VAL A 90 -6.75 -10.32 8.48
CA VAL A 90 -6.46 -9.72 9.78
C VAL A 90 -4.94 -9.64 10.02
N GLU A 91 -4.21 -10.71 9.74
CA GLU A 91 -2.75 -10.74 9.86
C GLU A 91 -2.07 -9.67 8.99
N SER A 92 -2.52 -9.54 7.74
CA SER A 92 -1.94 -8.60 6.78
C SER A 92 -2.36 -7.15 7.03
N ASN A 93 -3.65 -6.90 7.30
CA ASN A 93 -4.20 -5.54 7.32
C ASN A 93 -4.23 -4.91 8.72
N ILE A 94 -4.21 -5.73 9.77
CA ILE A 94 -4.26 -5.24 11.16
C ILE A 94 -2.95 -5.57 11.88
N LEU A 95 -2.61 -6.83 12.07
CA LEU A 95 -1.48 -7.23 12.92
C LEU A 95 -0.15 -6.75 12.33
N PHE A 96 0.05 -6.84 11.03
CA PHE A 96 1.26 -6.31 10.39
C PHE A 96 1.34 -4.79 10.53
N GLY A 97 0.23 -4.07 10.31
CA GLY A 97 0.16 -2.62 10.54
C GLY A 97 0.49 -2.22 11.97
N ILE A 98 -0.03 -2.95 12.97
CA ILE A 98 0.27 -2.74 14.40
C ILE A 98 1.78 -2.97 14.67
N LYS A 99 2.37 -4.03 14.15
CA LYS A 99 3.82 -4.28 14.30
C LYS A 99 4.68 -3.13 13.73
N VAL A 100 4.28 -2.58 12.59
CA VAL A 100 4.96 -1.41 12.00
C VAL A 100 4.76 -0.18 12.89
N LEU A 101 3.56 0.06 13.40
CA LEU A 101 3.24 1.17 14.30
C LEU A 101 4.05 1.08 15.61
N ASP A 102 4.12 -0.11 16.23
CA ASP A 102 4.91 -0.33 17.45
C ASP A 102 6.40 -0.04 17.21
N ALA A 103 6.95 -0.43 16.05
CA ALA A 103 8.31 -0.08 15.67
C ALA A 103 8.46 1.45 15.50
N CYS A 104 7.52 2.14 14.87
CA CYS A 104 7.53 3.59 14.77
C CYS A 104 7.62 4.26 16.15
N LEU A 105 6.83 3.79 17.10
CA LEU A 105 6.82 4.32 18.47
C LEU A 105 8.14 4.04 19.20
N LYS A 106 8.66 2.82 19.05
CA LYS A 106 9.93 2.42 19.69
C LYS A 106 11.13 3.21 19.18
N TYR A 107 11.17 3.50 17.88
CA TYR A 107 12.30 4.16 17.21
C TYR A 107 12.07 5.64 16.92
N ASN A 108 11.00 6.25 17.49
CA ASN A 108 10.68 7.68 17.40
C ASN A 108 10.51 8.18 15.96
N THR A 109 9.86 7.39 15.11
CA THR A 109 9.43 7.83 13.77
C THR A 109 8.41 8.97 13.89
N LYS A 110 8.57 10.02 13.09
CA LYS A 110 7.78 11.25 13.22
C LYS A 110 6.38 11.13 12.63
N THR A 111 6.26 10.52 11.46
CA THR A 111 5.01 10.50 10.70
C THR A 111 4.70 9.11 10.16
N PHE A 112 3.43 8.73 10.26
CA PHE A 112 2.88 7.48 9.73
C PHE A 112 1.75 7.80 8.76
N PHE A 113 1.98 7.61 7.46
CA PHE A 113 0.96 7.66 6.43
C PHE A 113 0.30 6.29 6.29
N ASN A 114 -1.00 6.24 6.44
CA ASN A 114 -1.81 5.04 6.21
C ASN A 114 -2.69 5.23 4.98
N THR A 115 -2.77 4.23 4.13
CA THR A 115 -3.77 4.18 3.07
C THR A 115 -5.02 3.47 3.59
N ASP A 116 -6.15 4.13 3.54
CA ASP A 116 -7.47 3.65 3.90
C ASP A 116 -8.35 3.59 2.65
N THR A 117 -9.60 3.17 2.79
CA THR A 117 -10.61 3.15 1.74
C THR A 117 -11.82 3.99 2.13
N LEU A 118 -12.50 4.59 1.15
CA LEU A 118 -13.79 5.25 1.34
C LEU A 118 -14.96 4.25 1.47
N LEU A 119 -14.74 2.99 1.08
CA LEU A 119 -15.78 1.97 1.16
C LEU A 119 -16.26 1.75 2.60
N PRO A 120 -17.55 1.46 2.81
CA PRO A 120 -18.10 1.24 4.14
C PRO A 120 -17.57 -0.01 4.80
N SER A 121 -17.44 0.00 6.13
CA SER A 121 -16.83 -1.09 6.92
C SER A 121 -17.58 -2.43 6.81
N ASN A 122 -18.89 -2.37 6.57
CA ASN A 122 -19.76 -3.56 6.49
C ASN A 122 -19.79 -4.22 5.09
N LEU A 123 -19.00 -3.74 4.15
CA LEU A 123 -19.02 -4.28 2.78
C LEU A 123 -18.38 -5.67 2.69
N ASN A 124 -17.20 -5.83 3.29
CA ASN A 124 -16.47 -7.11 3.31
C ASN A 124 -15.34 -7.09 4.38
N ALA A 125 -14.65 -8.22 4.53
CA ALA A 125 -13.57 -8.36 5.52
C ALA A 125 -12.39 -7.40 5.27
N TYR A 126 -12.08 -7.08 4.02
CA TYR A 126 -11.05 -6.09 3.68
C TYR A 126 -11.41 -4.71 4.23
N THR A 127 -12.60 -4.20 3.91
CA THR A 127 -13.02 -2.87 4.35
C THR A 127 -13.11 -2.78 5.86
N LEU A 128 -13.64 -3.80 6.51
CA LEU A 128 -13.70 -3.90 7.97
C LEU A 128 -12.29 -3.85 8.58
N SER A 129 -11.36 -4.65 8.07
CA SER A 129 -9.98 -4.69 8.58
C SER A 129 -9.26 -3.35 8.43
N LYS A 130 -9.48 -2.63 7.32
CA LYS A 130 -8.91 -1.29 7.12
C LYS A 130 -9.44 -0.30 8.17
N LYS A 131 -10.75 -0.30 8.43
CA LYS A 131 -11.36 0.57 9.46
C LYS A 131 -10.88 0.21 10.87
N HIS A 132 -10.76 -1.06 11.20
CA HIS A 132 -10.21 -1.50 12.49
C HIS A 132 -8.77 -1.01 12.68
N PHE A 133 -7.92 -1.07 11.65
CA PHE A 133 -6.56 -0.56 11.78
C PHE A 133 -6.52 0.95 12.02
N VAL A 134 -7.41 1.72 11.41
CA VAL A 134 -7.53 3.17 11.65
C VAL A 134 -7.83 3.47 13.13
N GLU A 135 -8.65 2.66 13.81
CA GLU A 135 -8.92 2.87 15.23
C GLU A 135 -7.66 2.69 16.09
N TRP A 136 -6.80 1.71 15.77
CA TRP A 136 -5.49 1.56 16.44
C TRP A 136 -4.57 2.76 16.20
N LEU A 137 -4.56 3.31 14.99
CA LEU A 137 -3.79 4.52 14.68
C LEU A 137 -4.26 5.73 15.50
N LYS A 138 -5.57 5.91 15.66
CA LYS A 138 -6.16 6.99 16.47
C LYS A 138 -5.69 6.94 17.92
N ILE A 139 -5.65 5.74 18.53
CA ILE A 139 -5.20 5.55 19.93
C ILE A 139 -3.74 6.03 20.11
N LYS A 140 -2.90 5.97 19.06
CA LYS A 140 -1.47 6.32 19.13
C LYS A 140 -1.14 7.68 18.49
N SER A 141 -2.12 8.42 17.98
CA SER A 141 -1.91 9.69 17.27
C SER A 141 -1.31 10.82 18.13
N ASN A 142 -1.31 10.67 19.45
CA ASN A 142 -0.62 11.59 20.37
C ASN A 142 0.89 11.33 20.48
N LYS A 143 1.40 10.22 19.94
CA LYS A 143 2.83 9.82 20.00
C LYS A 143 3.52 9.85 18.64
N VAL A 144 2.78 9.70 17.56
CA VAL A 144 3.25 9.77 16.18
C VAL A 144 2.22 10.52 15.35
N GLN A 145 2.67 11.42 14.47
CA GLN A 145 1.75 12.10 13.56
C GLN A 145 1.16 11.09 12.58
N VAL A 146 -0.15 10.89 12.62
CA VAL A 146 -0.85 9.98 11.72
C VAL A 146 -1.56 10.76 10.62
N VAL A 147 -1.30 10.37 9.37
CA VAL A 147 -2.02 10.87 8.19
C VAL A 147 -2.76 9.70 7.57
N ASN A 148 -4.09 9.70 7.62
CA ASN A 148 -4.94 8.65 7.07
C ASN A 148 -5.51 9.07 5.72
N LEU A 149 -5.01 8.49 4.63
CA LEU A 149 -5.40 8.79 3.27
C LEU A 149 -6.50 7.82 2.81
N LYS A 150 -7.70 8.34 2.61
CA LYS A 150 -8.82 7.58 2.05
C LYS A 150 -8.76 7.66 0.54
N ILE A 151 -8.42 6.54 -0.10
CA ILE A 151 -8.19 6.48 -1.54
C ILE A 151 -9.31 5.67 -2.19
N GLU A 152 -9.85 6.21 -3.25
CA GLU A 152 -10.87 5.58 -4.08
C GLU A 152 -10.25 4.72 -5.21
N LEU A 153 -11.02 4.44 -6.22
CA LEU A 153 -10.72 3.55 -7.34
C LEU A 153 -9.52 4.05 -8.17
N MET A 154 -8.32 3.77 -7.69
CA MET A 154 -7.09 4.11 -8.41
C MET A 154 -6.97 3.29 -9.69
N TYR A 155 -6.45 3.93 -10.74
CA TYR A 155 -6.06 3.30 -12.00
C TYR A 155 -4.75 3.89 -12.52
N GLY A 156 -4.08 3.18 -13.43
CA GLY A 156 -2.86 3.69 -14.05
C GLY A 156 -1.93 2.60 -14.58
N ILE A 157 -0.71 2.98 -14.89
CA ILE A 157 0.32 2.08 -15.42
C ILE A 157 0.69 1.02 -14.37
N LYS A 158 0.87 -0.23 -14.79
CA LYS A 158 1.18 -1.39 -13.95
C LYS A 158 0.02 -1.81 -13.03
N ASP A 159 -1.23 -1.33 -13.25
CA ASP A 159 -2.38 -1.83 -12.51
C ASP A 159 -2.77 -3.25 -12.94
N ASP A 160 -3.62 -3.91 -12.14
CA ASP A 160 -4.09 -5.26 -12.43
C ASP A 160 -5.07 -5.24 -13.61
N SER A 161 -4.79 -6.04 -14.62
CA SER A 161 -5.60 -6.15 -15.86
C SER A 161 -7.03 -6.65 -15.62
N THR A 162 -7.31 -7.20 -14.44
CA THR A 162 -8.67 -7.65 -14.07
C THR A 162 -9.55 -6.52 -13.55
N LYS A 163 -8.97 -5.36 -13.20
CA LYS A 163 -9.74 -4.19 -12.77
C LYS A 163 -10.43 -3.51 -13.95
N PHE A 164 -11.52 -2.80 -13.66
CA PHE A 164 -12.42 -2.22 -14.65
C PHE A 164 -11.70 -1.37 -15.71
N ILE A 165 -10.96 -0.34 -15.32
CA ILE A 165 -10.31 0.57 -16.28
C ILE A 165 -9.24 -0.15 -17.13
N PRO A 166 -8.26 -0.89 -16.56
CA PRO A 166 -7.32 -1.68 -17.36
C PRO A 166 -8.00 -2.71 -18.27
N TRP A 167 -9.07 -3.35 -17.78
CA TRP A 167 -9.83 -4.32 -18.56
C TRP A 167 -10.49 -3.66 -19.78
N VAL A 168 -11.21 -2.54 -19.61
CA VAL A 168 -11.83 -1.79 -20.72
C VAL A 168 -10.76 -1.38 -21.73
N ILE A 169 -9.64 -0.81 -21.29
CA ILE A 169 -8.53 -0.45 -22.18
C ILE A 169 -8.02 -1.67 -22.96
N SER A 170 -7.93 -2.83 -22.33
CA SER A 170 -7.49 -4.06 -22.99
C SER A 170 -8.47 -4.52 -24.06
N GLN A 171 -9.80 -4.40 -23.82
CA GLN A 171 -10.82 -4.73 -24.81
C GLN A 171 -10.75 -3.80 -26.03
N LEU A 172 -10.62 -2.50 -25.79
CA LEU A 172 -10.46 -1.50 -26.84
C LEU A 172 -9.22 -1.76 -27.70
N LYS A 173 -8.08 -2.04 -27.05
CA LYS A 173 -6.83 -2.36 -27.77
C LYS A 173 -6.91 -3.64 -28.62
N LYS A 174 -7.76 -4.59 -28.23
CA LYS A 174 -8.01 -5.83 -28.97
C LYS A 174 -9.06 -5.67 -30.07
N ASN A 175 -9.61 -4.47 -30.25
CA ASN A 175 -10.74 -4.20 -31.16
C ASN A 175 -11.91 -5.17 -30.91
N ALA A 176 -12.24 -5.40 -29.63
CA ALA A 176 -13.38 -6.26 -29.27
C ALA A 176 -14.66 -5.74 -29.93
N PRO A 177 -15.46 -6.60 -30.57
CA PRO A 177 -16.63 -6.17 -31.31
C PRO A 177 -17.71 -5.54 -30.42
N GLU A 178 -17.74 -5.92 -29.15
CA GLU A 178 -18.61 -5.30 -28.13
C GLU A 178 -17.94 -5.37 -26.76
N ILE A 179 -18.29 -4.45 -25.87
CA ILE A 179 -17.91 -4.43 -24.47
C ILE A 179 -19.20 -4.40 -23.65
N LYS A 180 -19.51 -5.53 -22.97
CA LYS A 180 -20.71 -5.64 -22.12
C LYS A 180 -20.46 -4.93 -20.79
N LEU A 181 -21.23 -3.88 -20.53
CA LEU A 181 -21.19 -3.09 -19.31
C LEU A 181 -22.54 -3.17 -18.60
N THR A 182 -22.57 -2.79 -17.33
CA THR A 182 -23.82 -2.54 -16.61
C THR A 182 -24.48 -1.25 -17.11
N THR A 183 -25.70 -0.96 -16.68
CA THR A 183 -26.46 0.25 -17.07
C THR A 183 -25.72 1.57 -16.80
N GLY A 184 -24.67 1.54 -16.01
CA GLY A 184 -23.81 2.72 -15.78
C GLY A 184 -24.35 3.71 -14.75
N GLU A 185 -25.34 3.32 -13.95
CA GLU A 185 -25.94 4.19 -12.92
C GLU A 185 -25.08 4.36 -11.67
N GLN A 186 -24.04 3.51 -11.50
CA GLN A 186 -23.14 3.59 -10.36
C GLN A 186 -22.25 4.81 -10.45
N LYS A 187 -22.35 5.69 -9.49
CA LYS A 187 -21.37 6.78 -9.31
C LYS A 187 -20.07 6.20 -8.80
N ARG A 188 -18.96 6.51 -9.45
CA ARG A 188 -17.60 6.10 -9.06
C ARG A 188 -16.66 7.27 -9.21
N ASP A 189 -15.76 7.42 -8.27
CA ASP A 189 -14.68 8.38 -8.32
C ASP A 189 -13.39 7.65 -8.67
N PHE A 190 -12.83 7.95 -9.83
CA PHE A 190 -11.59 7.34 -10.30
C PHE A 190 -10.46 8.35 -10.17
N ILE A 191 -9.36 7.92 -9.57
CA ILE A 191 -8.16 8.73 -9.43
C ILE A 191 -6.99 8.09 -10.18
N TYR A 192 -6.28 8.86 -10.98
CA TYR A 192 -5.05 8.40 -11.61
C TYR A 192 -3.95 8.26 -10.58
N VAL A 193 -3.16 7.18 -10.66
CA VAL A 193 -2.21 6.83 -9.59
C VAL A 193 -1.12 7.88 -9.36
N GLU A 194 -0.79 8.69 -10.37
CA GLU A 194 0.19 9.77 -10.23
C GLU A 194 -0.38 11.01 -9.52
N ASP A 195 -1.72 11.10 -9.40
CA ASP A 195 -2.39 12.19 -8.67
C ASP A 195 -2.54 11.87 -7.16
N VAL A 196 -2.20 10.64 -6.76
CA VAL A 196 -2.19 10.20 -5.36
C VAL A 196 -0.87 10.52 -4.69
#